data_b40f2153fb462c1c51e3163cf2bb4d80
#
_entry.id   b40f2153fb462c1c51e3163cf2bb4d80
#
_cell.length_a   1.000
_cell.length_b   1.000
_cell.length_c   1.000
_cell.angle_alpha   90.00
_cell.angle_beta   90.00
_cell.angle_gamma   90.00
#
_symmetry.space_group_name_H-M   'P 1'
#
loop_
_entity.id
_entity.type
_entity.pdbx_description
1 polymer ?
#
loop_
_entity_poly.entity_id
_entity_poly.type
_entity_poly.pdbx_seq_one_letter_code
_entity_poly.pdbx_strand_id
1 'polypeptide(L)'
;MQNAGSLVVLGSINADHILNLQSFPTPGETVTGNHYQVAFGGKGANQAVAAGRSGANIAFIACTGDDSIGESVRQQLATDNIDISPVSVIKGESTGVALIFVNGEGENVIGIHAGANAALSPALVEAQRERIANASALLMQLESPLESVMAAAKIAHQNKTIVALNPAPARELPDELLALVDIITPNETEAEKLTGIRVENDEYAAKAAQVLHEKGIRTVLITLGSRGVWASVNGEGQRVPGFRVQAVDTIAAGDTFNGALITALLEEKPLPEAIRFAHAAAAIAVTRKGAQPSVPWREEIDAFLDRQR
;
A
#
# COMPACT_ATOMS: atom_id res chain seq x y z
N MET A 1 -10.96 18.43 19.14
CA MET A 1 -10.35 17.54 18.14
C MET A 1 -11.29 17.52 16.96
N GLN A 2 -10.88 18.04 15.80
CA GLN A 2 -11.66 17.90 14.58
C GLN A 2 -11.76 16.40 14.30
N ASN A 3 -12.97 15.91 14.01
CA ASN A 3 -13.15 14.53 13.59
C ASN A 3 -12.40 14.34 12.26
N ALA A 4 -11.23 13.71 12.34
CA ALA A 4 -10.53 13.29 11.12
C ALA A 4 -11.46 12.40 10.31
N GLY A 5 -11.47 12.58 8.98
CA GLY A 5 -12.30 11.79 8.10
C GLY A 5 -12.02 10.30 8.25
N SER A 6 -13.02 9.46 7.95
CA SER A 6 -12.86 8.00 8.05
C SER A 6 -12.21 7.43 6.78
N LEU A 7 -11.34 6.44 6.97
CA LEU A 7 -10.65 5.71 5.91
C LEU A 7 -11.12 4.25 5.87
N VAL A 8 -11.41 3.76 4.67
CA VAL A 8 -11.51 2.32 4.40
C VAL A 8 -10.30 1.91 3.56
N VAL A 9 -9.57 0.89 4.02
CA VAL A 9 -8.57 0.19 3.21
C VAL A 9 -9.18 -1.12 2.75
N LEU A 10 -9.07 -1.43 1.46
CA LEU A 10 -9.42 -2.72 0.88
C LEU A 10 -8.18 -3.33 0.28
N GLY A 11 -7.81 -4.53 0.72
CA GLY A 11 -6.59 -5.14 0.18
C GLY A 11 -6.25 -6.50 0.78
N SER A 12 -5.01 -6.88 0.56
CA SER A 12 -4.43 -8.19 0.85
C SER A 12 -3.86 -8.31 2.26
N ILE A 13 -3.84 -9.55 2.74
CA ILE A 13 -3.13 -9.97 3.95
C ILE A 13 -2.26 -11.17 3.59
N ASN A 14 -0.95 -11.10 3.87
CA ASN A 14 -0.03 -12.21 3.67
C ASN A 14 0.77 -12.52 4.94
N ALA A 15 1.13 -13.80 5.09
CA ALA A 15 2.26 -14.20 5.92
C ALA A 15 3.48 -14.39 5.02
N ASP A 16 4.54 -13.64 5.29
CA ASP A 16 5.78 -13.68 4.54
C ASP A 16 6.74 -14.65 5.24
N HIS A 17 7.00 -15.79 4.60
CA HIS A 17 7.96 -16.78 5.04
C HIS A 17 9.31 -16.48 4.40
N ILE A 18 10.25 -15.97 5.19
CA ILE A 18 11.54 -15.47 4.71
C ILE A 18 12.62 -16.45 5.13
N LEU A 19 13.31 -17.04 4.14
CA LEU A 19 14.44 -17.93 4.35
C LEU A 19 15.70 -17.33 3.73
N ASN A 20 16.70 -17.08 4.55
CA ASN A 20 18.00 -16.61 4.08
C ASN A 20 18.88 -17.79 3.71
N LEU A 21 19.47 -17.74 2.51
CA LEU A 21 20.30 -18.76 1.91
C LEU A 21 21.68 -18.15 1.55
N GLN A 22 22.70 -18.98 1.38
CA GLN A 22 23.95 -18.53 0.77
C GLN A 22 23.77 -18.31 -0.74
N SER A 23 23.07 -19.23 -1.41
CA SER A 23 22.72 -19.17 -2.84
C SER A 23 21.36 -19.78 -3.06
N PHE A 24 20.69 -19.40 -4.15
CA PHE A 24 19.41 -20.03 -4.52
C PHE A 24 19.62 -21.47 -4.98
N PRO A 25 18.74 -22.42 -4.58
CA PRO A 25 18.81 -23.79 -5.05
C PRO A 25 18.50 -23.87 -6.56
N THR A 26 19.24 -24.73 -7.25
CA THR A 26 18.89 -25.14 -8.62
C THR A 26 17.85 -26.25 -8.60
N PRO A 27 17.14 -26.52 -9.71
CA PRO A 27 16.19 -27.63 -9.76
C PRO A 27 16.79 -28.96 -9.29
N GLY A 28 16.13 -29.57 -8.29
CA GLY A 28 16.55 -30.83 -7.69
C GLY A 28 17.57 -30.67 -6.54
N GLU A 29 18.05 -29.47 -6.27
CA GLU A 29 18.99 -29.20 -5.18
C GLU A 29 18.29 -28.92 -3.86
N THR A 30 18.87 -29.38 -2.76
CA THR A 30 18.46 -29.03 -1.40
C THR A 30 19.53 -28.16 -0.77
N VAL A 31 19.20 -26.94 -0.38
CA VAL A 31 20.10 -26.03 0.35
C VAL A 31 19.57 -25.77 1.75
N THR A 32 20.48 -25.59 2.69
CA THR A 32 20.15 -25.25 4.08
C THR A 32 20.28 -23.74 4.27
N GLY A 33 19.20 -23.11 4.75
CA GLY A 33 19.22 -21.70 5.14
C GLY A 33 19.87 -21.47 6.49
N ASN A 34 20.32 -20.25 6.71
CA ASN A 34 20.97 -19.81 7.95
C ASN A 34 20.05 -18.97 8.85
N HIS A 35 18.93 -18.48 8.33
CA HIS A 35 17.94 -17.72 9.10
C HIS A 35 16.55 -17.91 8.48
N TYR A 36 15.58 -18.12 9.36
CA TYR A 36 14.16 -18.20 8.96
C TYR A 36 13.31 -17.34 9.87
N GLN A 37 12.36 -16.64 9.27
CA GLN A 37 11.35 -15.88 10.02
C GLN A 37 10.02 -15.85 9.28
N VAL A 38 8.94 -15.66 10.03
CA VAL A 38 7.62 -15.34 9.51
C VAL A 38 7.28 -13.91 9.92
N ALA A 39 6.91 -13.09 8.95
CA ALA A 39 6.47 -11.72 9.17
C ALA A 39 5.09 -11.52 8.55
N PHE A 40 4.30 -10.62 9.09
CA PHE A 40 3.03 -10.26 8.46
C PHE A 40 3.25 -9.19 7.40
N GLY A 41 2.58 -9.36 6.28
CA GLY A 41 2.73 -8.54 5.09
C GLY A 41 1.42 -8.46 4.31
N GLY A 42 1.57 -8.24 3.02
CA GLY A 42 0.48 -7.89 2.12
C GLY A 42 0.31 -6.38 2.03
N LYS A 43 0.22 -5.85 0.81
CA LYS A 43 0.14 -4.39 0.59
C LYS A 43 -1.05 -3.76 1.31
N GLY A 44 -2.21 -4.43 1.29
CA GLY A 44 -3.39 -3.96 2.02
C GLY A 44 -3.14 -3.84 3.52
N ALA A 45 -2.63 -4.89 4.15
CA ALA A 45 -2.32 -4.89 5.58
C ALA A 45 -1.23 -3.87 5.93
N ASN A 46 -0.18 -3.76 5.12
CA ASN A 46 0.89 -2.79 5.35
C ASN A 46 0.37 -1.35 5.31
N GLN A 47 -0.47 -1.02 4.33
CA GLN A 47 -1.06 0.31 4.19
C GLN A 47 -2.07 0.60 5.31
N ALA A 48 -2.84 -0.40 5.74
CA ALA A 48 -3.74 -0.28 6.88
C ALA A 48 -2.97 0.00 8.19
N VAL A 49 -1.87 -0.73 8.44
CA VAL A 49 -0.98 -0.50 9.59
C VAL A 49 -0.39 0.91 9.54
N ALA A 50 0.10 1.33 8.38
CA ALA A 50 0.65 2.68 8.22
C ALA A 50 -0.38 3.77 8.51
N ALA A 51 -1.62 3.60 8.03
CA ALA A 51 -2.70 4.54 8.31
C ALA A 51 -3.08 4.54 9.80
N GLY A 52 -3.28 3.39 10.42
CA GLY A 52 -3.65 3.26 11.83
C GLY A 52 -2.61 3.87 12.76
N ARG A 53 -1.32 3.56 12.54
CA ARG A 53 -0.21 4.14 13.31
C ARG A 53 -0.02 5.64 13.06
N SER A 54 -0.39 6.13 11.87
CA SER A 54 -0.41 7.57 11.55
C SER A 54 -1.57 8.32 12.20
N GLY A 55 -2.54 7.62 12.81
CA GLY A 55 -3.65 8.21 13.54
C GLY A 55 -4.97 8.25 12.76
N ALA A 56 -5.12 7.52 11.66
CA ALA A 56 -6.37 7.46 10.92
C ALA A 56 -7.47 6.73 11.70
N ASN A 57 -8.73 7.15 11.49
CA ASN A 57 -9.90 6.37 11.81
C ASN A 57 -10.14 5.39 10.64
N ILE A 58 -9.58 4.18 10.76
CA ILE A 58 -9.48 3.21 9.68
C ILE A 58 -10.26 1.92 9.97
N ALA A 59 -10.96 1.42 8.93
CA ALA A 59 -11.48 0.06 8.84
C ALA A 59 -10.83 -0.68 7.66
N PHE A 60 -10.59 -1.97 7.82
CA PHE A 60 -9.90 -2.80 6.83
C PHE A 60 -10.79 -3.91 6.28
N ILE A 61 -11.09 -3.84 4.98
CA ILE A 61 -11.80 -4.88 4.23
C ILE A 61 -10.77 -5.81 3.60
N ALA A 62 -10.74 -7.05 4.06
CA ALA A 62 -9.79 -8.07 3.62
C ALA A 62 -10.31 -9.46 3.95
N CYS A 63 -9.57 -10.49 3.56
CA CYS A 63 -9.85 -11.88 3.89
C CYS A 63 -8.64 -12.57 4.50
N THR A 64 -8.88 -13.38 5.54
CA THR A 64 -7.94 -14.36 6.06
C THR A 64 -8.54 -15.76 5.95
N GLY A 65 -7.69 -16.78 5.97
CA GLY A 65 -8.14 -18.14 6.18
C GLY A 65 -8.62 -18.39 7.63
N ASP A 66 -9.20 -19.54 7.86
CA ASP A 66 -9.57 -20.05 9.19
C ASP A 66 -8.40 -20.79 9.89
N ASP A 67 -7.18 -20.43 9.53
CA ASP A 67 -5.94 -20.97 10.06
C ASP A 67 -5.37 -20.13 11.22
N SER A 68 -4.39 -20.67 11.94
CA SER A 68 -3.74 -20.01 13.07
C SER A 68 -2.99 -18.73 12.66
N ILE A 69 -2.49 -18.67 11.44
CA ILE A 69 -1.83 -17.49 10.88
C ILE A 69 -2.84 -16.36 10.74
N GLY A 70 -4.01 -16.64 10.15
CA GLY A 70 -5.09 -15.66 10.00
C GLY A 70 -5.57 -15.10 11.33
N GLU A 71 -5.70 -15.94 12.36
CA GLU A 71 -6.03 -15.49 13.71
C GLU A 71 -4.97 -14.57 14.29
N SER A 72 -3.70 -14.93 14.17
CA SER A 72 -2.57 -14.12 14.67
C SER A 72 -2.48 -12.77 13.96
N VAL A 73 -2.69 -12.74 12.64
CA VAL A 73 -2.69 -11.49 11.87
C VAL A 73 -3.83 -10.58 12.33
N ARG A 74 -5.05 -11.11 12.47
CA ARG A 74 -6.18 -10.28 12.91
C ARG A 74 -5.95 -9.69 14.31
N GLN A 75 -5.40 -10.47 15.23
CA GLN A 75 -5.03 -9.98 16.56
C GLN A 75 -3.98 -8.87 16.49
N GLN A 76 -2.94 -9.05 15.67
CA GLN A 76 -1.90 -8.04 15.49
C GLN A 76 -2.45 -6.74 14.89
N LEU A 77 -3.26 -6.83 13.82
CA LEU A 77 -3.86 -5.65 13.19
C LEU A 77 -4.74 -4.84 14.15
N ALA A 78 -5.46 -5.51 15.04
CA ALA A 78 -6.28 -4.84 16.04
C ALA A 78 -5.45 -3.97 17.02
N THR A 79 -4.18 -4.32 17.24
CA THR A 79 -3.28 -3.53 18.10
C THR A 79 -2.76 -2.26 17.41
N ASP A 80 -2.90 -2.14 16.10
CA ASP A 80 -2.46 -0.99 15.29
C ASP A 80 -3.59 0.04 15.05
N ASN A 81 -4.60 0.07 15.91
CA ASN A 81 -5.77 0.97 15.84
C ASN A 81 -6.63 0.77 14.57
N ILE A 82 -6.69 -0.45 14.06
CA ILE A 82 -7.46 -0.81 12.88
C ILE A 82 -8.77 -1.48 13.29
N ASP A 83 -9.90 -0.99 12.80
CA ASP A 83 -11.16 -1.74 12.86
C ASP A 83 -11.09 -2.93 11.89
N ILE A 84 -10.92 -4.13 12.44
CA ILE A 84 -10.84 -5.39 11.71
C ILE A 84 -12.21 -6.08 11.55
N SER A 85 -13.30 -5.48 12.00
CA SER A 85 -14.64 -6.09 11.88
C SER A 85 -15.02 -6.44 10.44
N PRO A 86 -14.56 -5.70 9.39
CA PRO A 86 -14.78 -6.07 7.99
C PRO A 86 -13.82 -7.11 7.43
N VAL A 87 -12.89 -7.64 8.23
CA VAL A 87 -12.01 -8.74 7.79
C VAL A 87 -12.79 -10.04 7.86
N SER A 88 -13.02 -10.66 6.70
CA SER A 88 -13.75 -11.93 6.59
C SER A 88 -12.82 -13.11 6.81
N VAL A 89 -13.29 -14.11 7.58
CA VAL A 89 -12.61 -15.39 7.75
C VAL A 89 -13.20 -16.39 6.76
N ILE A 90 -12.39 -16.89 5.84
CA ILE A 90 -12.83 -17.79 4.77
C ILE A 90 -12.56 -19.22 5.18
N LYS A 91 -13.65 -19.96 5.43
CA LYS A 91 -13.58 -21.34 5.88
C LYS A 91 -12.96 -22.25 4.82
N GLY A 92 -12.00 -23.05 5.23
CA GLY A 92 -11.33 -24.04 4.40
C GLY A 92 -10.23 -23.44 3.49
N GLU A 93 -9.99 -22.14 3.57
CA GLU A 93 -8.90 -21.45 2.86
C GLU A 93 -7.71 -21.19 3.78
N SER A 94 -6.52 -21.17 3.21
CA SER A 94 -5.33 -20.65 3.90
C SER A 94 -5.28 -19.14 3.83
N THR A 95 -4.70 -18.50 4.84
CA THR A 95 -4.27 -17.09 4.71
C THR A 95 -3.23 -16.96 3.60
N GLY A 96 -3.20 -15.85 2.88
CA GLY A 96 -2.23 -15.59 1.83
C GLY A 96 -0.79 -15.74 2.33
N VAL A 97 0.07 -16.32 1.49
CA VAL A 97 1.47 -16.63 1.85
C VAL A 97 2.40 -16.10 0.77
N ALA A 98 3.50 -15.47 1.16
CA ALA A 98 4.64 -15.22 0.30
C ALA A 98 5.82 -16.08 0.81
N LEU A 99 6.41 -16.86 -0.08
CA LEU A 99 7.65 -17.60 0.17
C LEU A 99 8.79 -16.80 -0.42
N ILE A 100 9.67 -16.30 0.44
CA ILE A 100 10.73 -15.36 0.08
C ILE A 100 12.07 -15.98 0.40
N PHE A 101 12.86 -16.27 -0.64
CA PHE A 101 14.26 -16.65 -0.49
C PHE A 101 15.14 -15.43 -0.70
N VAL A 102 16.09 -15.21 0.20
CA VAL A 102 17.07 -14.12 0.11
C VAL A 102 18.46 -14.74 0.10
N ASN A 103 19.26 -14.45 -0.94
CA ASN A 103 20.63 -14.97 -1.05
C ASN A 103 21.66 -14.09 -0.30
N GLY A 104 22.92 -14.53 -0.29
CA GLY A 104 24.02 -13.82 0.36
C GLY A 104 24.35 -12.45 -0.25
N GLU A 105 23.88 -12.16 -1.46
CA GLU A 105 24.03 -10.87 -2.15
C GLU A 105 22.85 -9.92 -1.91
N GLY A 106 21.82 -10.39 -1.17
CA GLY A 106 20.62 -9.63 -0.87
C GLY A 106 19.58 -9.64 -1.99
N GLU A 107 19.76 -10.46 -3.02
CA GLU A 107 18.74 -10.69 -4.03
C GLU A 107 17.63 -11.58 -3.47
N ASN A 108 16.41 -11.43 -4.00
CA ASN A 108 15.29 -12.26 -3.57
C ASN A 108 14.60 -12.97 -4.74
N VAL A 109 13.99 -14.10 -4.42
CA VAL A 109 13.05 -14.84 -5.27
C VAL A 109 11.80 -15.07 -4.45
N ILE A 110 10.63 -14.71 -5.02
CA ILE A 110 9.37 -14.71 -4.31
C ILE A 110 8.33 -15.53 -5.06
N GLY A 111 7.70 -16.47 -4.34
CA GLY A 111 6.50 -17.16 -4.79
C GLY A 111 5.33 -16.77 -3.89
N ILE A 112 4.16 -16.48 -4.49
CA ILE A 112 2.97 -16.06 -3.76
C ILE A 112 1.85 -17.07 -3.96
N HIS A 113 1.20 -17.45 -2.85
CA HIS A 113 -0.09 -18.11 -2.85
C HIS A 113 -1.13 -17.15 -2.30
N ALA A 114 -2.10 -16.76 -3.13
CA ALA A 114 -3.09 -15.77 -2.75
C ALA A 114 -3.98 -16.22 -1.59
N GLY A 115 -4.31 -17.51 -1.51
CA GLY A 115 -5.17 -18.07 -0.47
C GLY A 115 -6.47 -17.28 -0.34
N ALA A 116 -6.84 -16.93 0.87
CA ALA A 116 -8.06 -16.18 1.17
C ALA A 116 -8.15 -14.81 0.48
N ASN A 117 -7.02 -14.20 0.08
CA ASN A 117 -7.05 -12.94 -0.69
C ASN A 117 -7.84 -13.10 -1.99
N ALA A 118 -7.75 -14.26 -2.64
CA ALA A 118 -8.50 -14.57 -3.86
C ALA A 118 -10.00 -14.74 -3.62
N ALA A 119 -10.43 -14.98 -2.40
CA ALA A 119 -11.82 -15.13 -2.00
C ALA A 119 -12.51 -13.77 -1.68
N LEU A 120 -11.78 -12.66 -1.69
CA LEU A 120 -12.38 -11.33 -1.55
C LEU A 120 -13.19 -11.02 -2.81
N SER A 121 -14.46 -11.44 -2.79
CA SER A 121 -15.38 -11.34 -3.93
C SER A 121 -16.10 -9.99 -3.99
N PRO A 122 -16.69 -9.61 -5.15
CA PRO A 122 -17.59 -8.47 -5.22
C PRO A 122 -18.77 -8.54 -4.24
N ALA A 123 -19.25 -9.74 -3.92
CA ALA A 123 -20.31 -9.93 -2.93
C ALA A 123 -19.87 -9.53 -1.51
N LEU A 124 -18.64 -9.87 -1.12
CA LEU A 124 -18.08 -9.43 0.16
C LEU A 124 -17.85 -7.92 0.20
N VAL A 125 -17.46 -7.31 -0.92
CA VAL A 125 -17.36 -5.86 -1.05
C VAL A 125 -18.74 -5.20 -0.92
N GLU A 126 -19.74 -5.75 -1.59
CA GLU A 126 -21.13 -5.26 -1.52
C GLU A 126 -21.69 -5.32 -0.09
N ALA A 127 -21.34 -6.33 0.68
CA ALA A 127 -21.70 -6.42 2.09
C ALA A 127 -21.14 -5.28 2.95
N GLN A 128 -20.12 -4.58 2.47
CA GLN A 128 -19.51 -3.40 3.10
C GLN A 128 -19.89 -2.08 2.42
N ARG A 129 -20.92 -2.09 1.57
CA ARG A 129 -21.36 -0.91 0.79
C ARG A 129 -21.52 0.34 1.63
N GLU A 130 -22.25 0.25 2.74
CA GLU A 130 -22.53 1.41 3.60
C GLU A 130 -21.23 1.97 4.22
N ARG A 131 -20.31 1.08 4.60
CA ARG A 131 -19.01 1.48 5.15
C ARG A 131 -18.17 2.24 4.12
N ILE A 132 -18.11 1.75 2.89
CA ILE A 132 -17.41 2.43 1.78
C ILE A 132 -18.11 3.73 1.43
N ALA A 133 -19.42 3.72 1.30
CA ALA A 133 -20.22 4.89 0.91
C ALA A 133 -20.12 6.04 1.92
N ASN A 134 -20.02 5.73 3.21
CA ASN A 134 -19.94 6.71 4.29
C ASN A 134 -18.50 7.10 4.68
N ALA A 135 -17.49 6.46 4.09
CA ALA A 135 -16.10 6.82 4.33
C ALA A 135 -15.72 8.12 3.61
N SER A 136 -14.72 8.81 4.11
CA SER A 136 -14.12 9.97 3.45
C SER A 136 -13.19 9.57 2.32
N ALA A 137 -12.50 8.44 2.46
CA ALA A 137 -11.63 7.87 1.43
C ALA A 137 -11.63 6.34 1.46
N LEU A 138 -11.36 5.77 0.28
CA LEU A 138 -11.08 4.35 0.04
C LEU A 138 -9.67 4.23 -0.54
N LEU A 139 -8.80 3.47 0.11
CA LEU A 139 -7.43 3.19 -0.35
C LEU A 139 -7.32 1.72 -0.76
N MET A 140 -6.86 1.46 -1.98
CA MET A 140 -6.74 0.12 -2.55
C MET A 140 -5.38 -0.10 -3.23
N GLN A 141 -5.05 -1.37 -3.46
CA GLN A 141 -3.90 -1.86 -4.22
C GLN A 141 -4.37 -2.96 -5.18
N LEU A 142 -3.44 -3.72 -5.77
CA LEU A 142 -3.76 -4.71 -6.81
C LEU A 142 -3.39 -6.16 -6.44
N GLU A 143 -3.25 -6.46 -5.17
CA GLU A 143 -3.11 -7.84 -4.65
C GLU A 143 -4.45 -8.49 -4.30
N SER A 144 -5.54 -7.84 -4.63
CA SER A 144 -6.91 -8.35 -4.50
C SER A 144 -7.51 -8.58 -5.90
N PRO A 145 -8.58 -9.39 -6.02
CA PRO A 145 -9.25 -9.58 -7.31
C PRO A 145 -9.67 -8.25 -7.93
N LEU A 146 -9.34 -8.04 -9.20
CA LEU A 146 -9.60 -6.78 -9.89
C LEU A 146 -11.08 -6.42 -9.93
N GLU A 147 -11.95 -7.42 -10.06
CA GLU A 147 -13.41 -7.25 -10.02
C GLU A 147 -13.91 -6.68 -8.69
N SER A 148 -13.23 -7.03 -7.59
CA SER A 148 -13.56 -6.53 -6.25
C SER A 148 -13.04 -5.10 -6.05
N VAL A 149 -11.85 -4.80 -6.56
CA VAL A 149 -11.31 -3.43 -6.61
C VAL A 149 -12.24 -2.53 -7.42
N MET A 150 -12.70 -3.01 -8.58
CA MET A 150 -13.67 -2.29 -9.42
C MET A 150 -15.00 -2.05 -8.70
N ALA A 151 -15.53 -3.08 -8.04
CA ALA A 151 -16.79 -2.97 -7.29
C ALA A 151 -16.69 -1.93 -6.17
N ALA A 152 -15.60 -1.95 -5.40
CA ALA A 152 -15.38 -0.97 -4.34
C ALA A 152 -15.20 0.46 -4.89
N ALA A 153 -14.44 0.62 -5.98
CA ALA A 153 -14.26 1.91 -6.63
C ALA A 153 -15.59 2.51 -7.12
N LYS A 154 -16.46 1.67 -7.69
CA LYS A 154 -17.81 2.12 -8.13
C LYS A 154 -18.66 2.61 -6.96
N ILE A 155 -18.69 1.86 -5.85
CA ILE A 155 -19.44 2.27 -4.65
C ILE A 155 -18.91 3.60 -4.11
N ALA A 156 -17.60 3.73 -3.98
CA ALA A 156 -16.95 4.93 -3.48
C ALA A 156 -17.25 6.14 -4.38
N HIS A 157 -17.02 6.00 -5.69
CA HIS A 157 -17.22 7.06 -6.66
C HIS A 157 -18.69 7.56 -6.69
N GLN A 158 -19.66 6.64 -6.67
CA GLN A 158 -21.09 6.97 -6.64
C GLN A 158 -21.49 7.77 -5.40
N ASN A 159 -20.78 7.61 -4.30
CA ASN A 159 -21.06 8.26 -3.03
C ASN A 159 -20.09 9.40 -2.68
N LYS A 160 -19.26 9.83 -3.64
CA LYS A 160 -18.26 10.91 -3.46
C LYS A 160 -17.21 10.60 -2.38
N THR A 161 -16.99 9.33 -2.07
CA THR A 161 -15.86 8.86 -1.30
C THR A 161 -14.61 8.96 -2.19
N ILE A 162 -13.55 9.58 -1.71
CA ILE A 162 -12.28 9.71 -2.46
C ILE A 162 -11.73 8.31 -2.75
N VAL A 163 -11.45 8.02 -4.02
CA VAL A 163 -10.82 6.76 -4.44
C VAL A 163 -9.33 6.98 -4.62
N ALA A 164 -8.53 6.39 -3.76
CA ALA A 164 -7.07 6.35 -3.84
C ALA A 164 -6.60 4.95 -4.24
N LEU A 165 -5.81 4.87 -5.29
CA LEU A 165 -5.24 3.61 -5.79
C LEU A 165 -3.73 3.67 -5.81
N ASN A 166 -3.10 2.76 -5.06
CA ASN A 166 -1.71 2.40 -5.26
C ASN A 166 -1.66 1.24 -6.28
N PRO A 167 -1.23 1.47 -7.53
CA PRO A 167 -1.36 0.48 -8.61
C PRO A 167 -0.25 -0.58 -8.55
N ALA A 168 -0.03 -1.15 -7.40
CA ALA A 168 0.98 -2.16 -7.08
C ALA A 168 0.33 -3.52 -6.75
N PRO A 169 0.89 -4.64 -7.27
CA PRO A 169 2.01 -4.74 -8.22
C PRO A 169 1.67 -4.24 -9.62
N ALA A 170 2.70 -3.88 -10.39
CA ALA A 170 2.57 -3.31 -11.74
C ALA A 170 1.79 -4.22 -12.69
N ARG A 171 0.70 -3.71 -13.23
CA ARG A 171 -0.14 -4.39 -14.25
C ARG A 171 -0.90 -3.37 -15.09
N GLU A 172 -1.40 -3.82 -16.22
CA GLU A 172 -2.36 -3.05 -17.02
C GLU A 172 -3.70 -2.97 -16.28
N LEU A 173 -4.35 -1.82 -16.39
CA LEU A 173 -5.66 -1.56 -15.77
C LEU A 173 -6.64 -1.08 -16.82
N PRO A 174 -7.92 -1.47 -16.72
CA PRO A 174 -8.96 -0.97 -17.62
C PRO A 174 -9.21 0.53 -17.37
N ASP A 175 -9.43 1.27 -18.44
CA ASP A 175 -9.73 2.71 -18.37
C ASP A 175 -10.98 3.00 -17.53
N GLU A 176 -11.92 2.07 -17.48
CA GLU A 176 -13.12 2.15 -16.63
C GLU A 176 -12.76 2.25 -15.14
N LEU A 177 -11.73 1.53 -14.68
CA LEU A 177 -11.26 1.66 -13.29
C LEU A 177 -10.53 2.99 -13.08
N LEU A 178 -9.64 3.36 -13.98
CA LEU A 178 -8.86 4.59 -13.87
C LEU A 178 -9.75 5.84 -13.84
N ALA A 179 -10.84 5.84 -14.58
CA ALA A 179 -11.83 6.92 -14.56
C ALA A 179 -12.56 7.10 -13.22
N LEU A 180 -12.53 6.10 -12.33
CA LEU A 180 -13.12 6.17 -10.99
C LEU A 180 -12.13 6.63 -9.91
N VAL A 181 -10.83 6.72 -10.25
CA VAL A 181 -9.75 7.02 -9.31
C VAL A 181 -9.52 8.53 -9.21
N ASP A 182 -9.49 9.06 -7.99
CA ASP A 182 -9.19 10.47 -7.71
C ASP A 182 -7.69 10.70 -7.51
N ILE A 183 -7.03 9.76 -6.80
CA ILE A 183 -5.59 9.82 -6.46
C ILE A 183 -4.94 8.51 -6.87
N ILE A 184 -3.88 8.58 -7.67
CA ILE A 184 -3.06 7.41 -8.01
C ILE A 184 -1.60 7.62 -7.61
N THR A 185 -0.97 6.58 -7.06
CA THR A 185 0.37 6.65 -6.50
C THR A 185 1.31 5.58 -7.08
N PRO A 186 1.55 5.58 -8.40
CA PRO A 186 2.47 4.63 -9.00
C PRO A 186 3.93 4.96 -8.66
N ASN A 187 4.78 3.94 -8.60
CA ASN A 187 6.22 4.12 -8.71
C ASN A 187 6.61 4.22 -10.21
N GLU A 188 7.91 4.33 -10.50
CA GLU A 188 8.42 4.48 -11.87
C GLU A 188 8.03 3.30 -12.77
N THR A 189 8.16 2.07 -12.27
CA THR A 189 7.80 0.83 -13.02
C THR A 189 6.28 0.72 -13.23
N GLU A 190 5.51 1.03 -12.21
CA GLU A 190 4.03 1.03 -12.29
C GLU A 190 3.53 2.11 -13.25
N ALA A 191 4.13 3.29 -13.21
CA ALA A 191 3.82 4.38 -14.14
C ALA A 191 4.15 3.99 -15.59
N GLU A 192 5.30 3.37 -15.83
CA GLU A 192 5.67 2.86 -17.16
C GLU A 192 4.66 1.81 -17.65
N LYS A 193 4.25 0.89 -16.79
CA LYS A 193 3.27 -0.15 -17.15
C LYS A 193 1.90 0.43 -17.53
N LEU A 194 1.47 1.49 -16.82
CA LEU A 194 0.18 2.13 -17.07
C LEU A 194 0.18 3.09 -18.26
N THR A 195 1.32 3.71 -18.56
CA THR A 195 1.39 4.81 -19.54
C THR A 195 2.24 4.49 -20.77
N GLY A 196 3.07 3.45 -20.72
CA GLY A 196 4.08 3.17 -21.74
C GLY A 196 5.28 4.11 -21.71
N ILE A 197 5.35 5.02 -20.71
CA ILE A 197 6.41 6.02 -20.58
C ILE A 197 7.36 5.62 -19.46
N ARG A 198 8.63 5.40 -19.80
CA ARG A 198 9.68 5.15 -18.83
C ARG A 198 10.06 6.44 -18.10
N VAL A 199 9.92 6.45 -16.78
CA VAL A 199 10.14 7.63 -15.94
C VAL A 199 11.63 7.73 -15.55
N GLU A 200 12.42 8.43 -16.34
CA GLU A 200 13.86 8.60 -16.10
C GLU A 200 14.19 9.91 -15.39
N ASN A 201 13.35 10.93 -15.56
CA ASN A 201 13.52 12.28 -15.00
C ASN A 201 12.16 12.97 -14.84
N ASP A 202 12.16 14.23 -14.41
CA ASP A 202 10.94 15.02 -14.17
C ASP A 202 10.12 15.27 -15.44
N GLU A 203 10.77 15.43 -16.59
CA GLU A 203 10.07 15.62 -17.86
C GLU A 203 9.23 14.37 -18.19
N TYR A 204 9.81 13.19 -18.06
CA TYR A 204 9.09 11.94 -18.30
C TYR A 204 8.05 11.64 -17.20
N ALA A 205 8.32 12.03 -15.95
CA ALA A 205 7.31 11.96 -14.90
C ALA A 205 6.10 12.85 -15.23
N ALA A 206 6.33 14.06 -15.71
CA ALA A 206 5.26 14.97 -16.16
C ALA A 206 4.45 14.36 -17.33
N LYS A 207 5.13 13.77 -18.33
CA LYS A 207 4.48 13.10 -19.46
C LYS A 207 3.63 11.90 -19.00
N ALA A 208 4.15 11.06 -18.12
CA ALA A 208 3.42 9.93 -17.57
C ALA A 208 2.20 10.40 -16.76
N ALA A 209 2.35 11.44 -15.94
CA ALA A 209 1.25 12.04 -15.21
C ALA A 209 0.17 12.58 -16.14
N GLN A 210 0.54 13.21 -17.26
CA GLN A 210 -0.41 13.73 -18.25
C GLN A 210 -1.26 12.61 -18.85
N VAL A 211 -0.67 11.47 -19.21
CA VAL A 211 -1.42 10.30 -19.70
C VAL A 211 -2.45 9.82 -18.67
N LEU A 212 -2.08 9.80 -17.39
CA LEU A 212 -3.02 9.41 -16.33
C LEU A 212 -4.11 10.45 -16.09
N HIS A 213 -3.81 11.74 -16.21
CA HIS A 213 -4.83 12.80 -16.19
C HIS A 213 -5.85 12.66 -17.34
N GLU A 214 -5.38 12.31 -18.54
CA GLU A 214 -6.26 12.06 -19.70
C GLU A 214 -7.19 10.88 -19.50
N LYS A 215 -6.85 9.95 -18.60
CA LYS A 215 -7.73 8.84 -18.17
C LYS A 215 -8.73 9.23 -17.08
N GLY A 216 -8.74 10.49 -16.65
CA GLY A 216 -9.70 11.04 -15.69
C GLY A 216 -9.18 11.20 -14.26
N ILE A 217 -7.93 10.89 -13.99
CA ILE A 217 -7.36 10.96 -12.64
C ILE A 217 -6.94 12.40 -12.34
N ARG A 218 -7.46 12.96 -11.25
CA ARG A 218 -7.19 14.34 -10.85
C ARG A 218 -5.81 14.53 -10.24
N THR A 219 -5.38 13.63 -9.35
CA THR A 219 -4.12 13.73 -8.60
C THR A 219 -3.25 12.53 -8.89
N VAL A 220 -2.08 12.79 -9.46
CA VAL A 220 -1.08 11.78 -9.82
C VAL A 220 0.19 12.03 -9.03
N LEU A 221 0.59 11.05 -8.22
CA LEU A 221 1.78 11.10 -7.39
C LEU A 221 2.72 9.97 -7.80
N ILE A 222 3.71 10.26 -8.63
CA ILE A 222 4.71 9.26 -9.06
C ILE A 222 5.84 9.23 -8.05
N THR A 223 5.97 8.14 -7.32
CA THR A 223 7.05 7.96 -6.34
C THR A 223 8.37 7.64 -7.05
N LEU A 224 9.44 8.32 -6.65
CA LEU A 224 10.75 8.32 -7.31
C LEU A 224 11.86 7.84 -6.35
N GLY A 225 11.50 7.01 -5.36
CA GLY A 225 12.41 6.53 -4.32
C GLY A 225 13.05 7.70 -3.56
N SER A 226 14.37 7.70 -3.44
CA SER A 226 15.12 8.75 -2.70
C SER A 226 15.01 10.15 -3.32
N ARG A 227 14.56 10.25 -4.57
CA ARG A 227 14.34 11.54 -5.26
C ARG A 227 13.03 12.24 -4.85
N GLY A 228 12.17 11.56 -4.10
CA GLY A 228 10.89 12.10 -3.64
C GLY A 228 9.71 11.69 -4.50
N VAL A 229 8.82 12.61 -4.80
CA VAL A 229 7.58 12.39 -5.55
C VAL A 229 7.41 13.47 -6.62
N TRP A 230 7.02 13.07 -7.83
CA TRP A 230 6.41 13.98 -8.79
C TRP A 230 4.93 14.10 -8.48
N ALA A 231 4.50 15.26 -8.00
CA ALA A 231 3.12 15.54 -7.64
C ALA A 231 2.47 16.39 -8.73
N SER A 232 1.40 15.88 -9.33
CA SER A 232 0.66 16.56 -10.39
C SER A 232 -0.83 16.60 -10.06
N VAL A 233 -1.43 17.78 -10.15
CA VAL A 233 -2.86 18.00 -9.94
C VAL A 233 -3.41 18.72 -11.16
N ASN A 234 -4.39 18.12 -11.82
CA ASN A 234 -5.02 18.66 -13.03
C ASN A 234 -4.01 19.07 -14.13
N GLY A 235 -2.88 18.36 -14.24
CA GLY A 235 -1.85 18.62 -15.24
C GLY A 235 -0.74 19.58 -14.78
N GLU A 236 -0.87 20.24 -13.65
CA GLU A 236 0.19 21.06 -13.05
C GLU A 236 1.01 20.22 -12.07
N GLY A 237 2.29 20.06 -12.35
CA GLY A 237 3.15 19.17 -11.59
C GLY A 237 4.44 19.81 -11.11
N GLN A 238 4.94 19.29 -9.99
CA GLN A 238 6.25 19.66 -9.43
C GLN A 238 6.83 18.47 -8.66
N ARG A 239 8.16 18.48 -8.51
CA ARG A 239 8.82 17.52 -7.63
C ARG A 239 8.74 17.99 -6.18
N VAL A 240 8.28 17.11 -5.29
CA VAL A 240 8.39 17.27 -3.83
C VAL A 240 9.54 16.39 -3.37
N PRO A 241 10.63 16.95 -2.83
CA PRO A 241 11.79 16.16 -2.41
C PRO A 241 11.48 15.31 -1.19
N GLY A 242 12.09 14.12 -1.12
CA GLY A 242 12.09 13.27 0.06
C GLY A 242 13.15 13.66 1.08
N PHE A 243 13.22 12.91 2.17
CA PHE A 243 14.29 13.05 3.16
C PHE A 243 15.46 12.13 2.84
N ARG A 244 16.67 12.62 3.03
CA ARG A 244 17.88 11.81 2.89
C ARG A 244 18.14 11.05 4.17
N VAL A 245 18.11 9.72 4.10
CA VAL A 245 18.39 8.82 5.22
C VAL A 245 19.25 7.65 4.72
N GLN A 246 19.91 6.97 5.63
CA GLN A 246 20.61 5.74 5.32
C GLN A 246 19.60 4.59 5.33
N ALA A 247 19.24 4.10 4.17
CA ALA A 247 18.32 2.98 4.05
C ALA A 247 18.98 1.68 4.50
N VAL A 248 18.23 0.89 5.27
CA VAL A 248 18.58 -0.47 5.73
C VAL A 248 17.74 -1.49 4.98
N ASP A 249 16.45 -1.19 4.80
CA ASP A 249 15.49 -2.05 4.13
C ASP A 249 14.40 -1.18 3.49
N THR A 250 14.04 -1.44 2.25
CA THR A 250 13.02 -0.68 1.52
C THR A 250 11.67 -1.38 1.45
N ILE A 251 11.54 -2.53 2.10
CA ILE A 251 10.27 -3.28 2.16
C ILE A 251 9.18 -2.39 2.80
N ALA A 252 8.01 -2.36 2.20
CA ALA A 252 6.84 -1.58 2.62
C ALA A 252 7.03 -0.05 2.70
N ALA A 253 8.09 0.52 2.12
CA ALA A 253 8.26 1.97 2.07
C ALA A 253 7.12 2.67 1.32
N GLY A 254 6.73 2.13 0.17
CA GLY A 254 5.59 2.61 -0.61
C GLY A 254 4.26 2.45 0.12
N ASP A 255 4.07 1.34 0.85
CA ASP A 255 2.88 1.10 1.66
C ASP A 255 2.79 2.10 2.82
N THR A 256 3.92 2.34 3.49
CA THR A 256 4.03 3.34 4.56
C THR A 256 3.71 4.74 4.04
N PHE A 257 4.26 5.09 2.88
CA PHE A 257 3.95 6.35 2.21
C PHE A 257 2.45 6.50 1.95
N ASN A 258 1.81 5.49 1.36
CA ASN A 258 0.39 5.55 0.99
C ASN A 258 -0.52 5.68 2.22
N GLY A 259 -0.33 4.86 3.25
CA GLY A 259 -1.13 4.93 4.47
C GLY A 259 -1.01 6.28 5.18
N ALA A 260 0.20 6.79 5.32
CA ALA A 260 0.47 8.09 5.94
C ALA A 260 -0.07 9.26 5.09
N LEU A 261 0.07 9.19 3.75
CA LEU A 261 -0.44 10.21 2.83
C LEU A 261 -1.94 10.41 2.97
N ILE A 262 -2.70 9.33 2.86
CA ILE A 262 -4.16 9.43 2.92
C ILE A 262 -4.61 9.89 4.30
N THR A 263 -3.96 9.43 5.37
CA THR A 263 -4.21 9.91 6.73
C THR A 263 -4.03 11.43 6.83
N ALA A 264 -2.92 11.96 6.32
CA ALA A 264 -2.64 13.39 6.34
C ALA A 264 -3.63 14.22 5.51
N LEU A 265 -4.06 13.69 4.35
CA LEU A 265 -5.10 14.33 3.53
C LEU A 265 -6.46 14.36 4.23
N LEU A 266 -6.81 13.30 4.97
CA LEU A 266 -8.04 13.27 5.78
C LEU A 266 -8.01 14.19 7.00
N GLU A 267 -6.83 14.61 7.43
CA GLU A 267 -6.61 15.69 8.40
C GLU A 267 -6.65 17.09 7.76
N GLU A 268 -7.07 17.18 6.49
CA GLU A 268 -7.15 18.42 5.71
C GLU A 268 -5.81 19.14 5.53
N LYS A 269 -4.68 18.42 5.63
CA LYS A 269 -3.38 18.99 5.29
C LYS A 269 -3.31 19.32 3.80
N PRO A 270 -2.76 20.47 3.42
CA PRO A 270 -2.45 20.76 2.02
C PRO A 270 -1.60 19.63 1.41
N LEU A 271 -1.80 19.33 0.13
CA LEU A 271 -1.13 18.22 -0.54
C LEU A 271 0.41 18.21 -0.36
N PRO A 272 1.13 19.33 -0.46
CA PRO A 272 2.58 19.33 -0.22
C PRO A 272 2.95 18.92 1.23
N GLU A 273 2.16 19.33 2.21
CA GLU A 273 2.37 18.96 3.62
C GLU A 273 2.03 17.48 3.87
N ALA A 274 0.96 16.98 3.24
CA ALA A 274 0.59 15.57 3.31
C ALA A 274 1.67 14.68 2.69
N ILE A 275 2.24 15.08 1.55
CA ILE A 275 3.36 14.38 0.91
C ILE A 275 4.60 14.42 1.82
N ARG A 276 4.90 15.57 2.44
CA ARG A 276 6.04 15.70 3.36
C ARG A 276 5.86 14.79 4.59
N PHE A 277 4.65 14.70 5.15
CA PHE A 277 4.33 13.78 6.25
C PHE A 277 4.52 12.32 5.82
N ALA A 278 4.03 11.94 4.64
CA ALA A 278 4.19 10.60 4.09
C ALA A 278 5.67 10.26 3.80
N HIS A 279 6.44 11.20 3.29
CA HIS A 279 7.89 11.05 3.12
C HIS A 279 8.62 10.83 4.45
N ALA A 280 8.24 11.54 5.52
CA ALA A 280 8.82 11.34 6.84
C ALA A 280 8.55 9.94 7.38
N ALA A 281 7.31 9.46 7.24
CA ALA A 281 6.94 8.09 7.61
C ALA A 281 7.75 7.04 6.82
N ALA A 282 7.83 7.18 5.51
CA ALA A 282 8.60 6.27 4.66
C ALA A 282 10.11 6.35 4.94
N ALA A 283 10.66 7.54 5.19
CA ALA A 283 12.06 7.73 5.56
C ALA A 283 12.41 7.02 6.87
N ILE A 284 11.55 7.06 7.88
CA ILE A 284 11.74 6.32 9.12
C ILE A 284 11.69 4.80 8.83
N ALA A 285 10.68 4.35 8.07
CA ALA A 285 10.49 2.94 7.77
C ALA A 285 11.74 2.33 7.09
N VAL A 286 12.32 2.98 6.09
CA VAL A 286 13.49 2.44 5.38
C VAL A 286 14.77 2.36 6.23
N THR A 287 14.81 2.99 7.39
CA THR A 287 15.92 2.84 8.35
C THR A 287 15.79 1.60 9.24
N ARG A 288 14.72 0.83 9.10
CA ARG A 288 14.37 -0.34 9.92
C ARG A 288 14.17 -1.55 9.05
N LYS A 289 14.34 -2.74 9.62
CA LYS A 289 14.10 -4.01 8.92
C LYS A 289 12.64 -4.43 8.96
N GLY A 290 12.19 -5.09 7.88
CA GLY A 290 10.90 -5.73 7.77
C GLY A 290 9.79 -4.79 7.28
N ALA A 291 8.62 -5.35 7.02
CA ALA A 291 7.44 -4.63 6.55
C ALA A 291 6.72 -3.90 7.70
N GLN A 292 5.73 -4.51 8.33
CA GLN A 292 4.95 -3.87 9.40
C GLN A 292 5.78 -3.44 10.63
N PRO A 293 6.82 -4.17 11.06
CA PRO A 293 7.66 -3.71 12.17
C PRO A 293 8.39 -2.39 11.89
N SER A 294 8.66 -2.07 10.63
CA SER A 294 9.36 -0.84 10.24
C SER A 294 8.49 0.41 10.28
N VAL A 295 7.17 0.25 10.17
CA VAL A 295 6.20 1.35 10.08
C VAL A 295 6.20 2.18 11.38
N PRO A 296 6.46 3.50 11.31
CA PRO A 296 6.50 4.35 12.48
C PRO A 296 5.11 4.68 13.04
N TRP A 297 5.07 5.02 14.32
CA TRP A 297 3.92 5.64 14.95
C TRP A 297 3.89 7.15 14.73
N ARG A 298 2.73 7.76 14.91
CA ARG A 298 2.47 9.19 14.69
C ARG A 298 3.48 10.08 15.40
N GLU A 299 3.75 9.81 16.65
CA GLU A 299 4.66 10.61 17.48
C GLU A 299 6.10 10.60 16.92
N GLU A 300 6.51 9.48 16.33
CA GLU A 300 7.83 9.34 15.69
C GLU A 300 7.91 10.18 14.41
N ILE A 301 6.81 10.20 13.63
CA ILE A 301 6.72 10.99 12.39
C ILE A 301 6.77 12.50 12.74
N ASP A 302 5.98 12.93 13.70
CA ASP A 302 5.93 14.32 14.15
C ASP A 302 7.28 14.76 14.70
N ALA A 303 7.93 13.95 15.56
CA ALA A 303 9.26 14.22 16.08
C ALA A 303 10.35 14.27 14.99
N PHE A 304 10.23 13.42 13.96
CA PHE A 304 11.14 13.47 12.80
C PHE A 304 10.98 14.79 12.04
N LEU A 305 9.75 15.20 11.75
CA LEU A 305 9.46 16.45 11.04
C LEU A 305 9.92 17.69 11.83
N ASP A 306 9.79 17.70 13.15
CA ASP A 306 10.25 18.79 13.98
C ASP A 306 11.77 18.98 13.94
N ARG A 307 12.53 17.88 13.81
CA ARG A 307 13.99 17.93 13.63
C ARG A 307 14.44 18.39 12.23
N GLN A 308 13.53 18.42 11.26
CA GLN A 308 13.81 18.82 9.88
C GLN A 308 13.36 20.27 9.56
N ARG A 309 12.90 20.98 10.56
CA ARG A 309 12.63 22.43 10.50
C ARG A 309 13.91 23.21 10.71
#